data_afad1ae134105998f5b31ada69786342
#
_entry.id   afad1ae134105998f5b31ada69786342
#
_cell.length_a   1.000
_cell.length_b   1.000
_cell.length_c   1.000
_cell.angle_alpha   90.00
_cell.angle_beta   90.00
_cell.angle_gamma   90.00
#
_symmetry.space_group_name_H-M   'P 1'
#
loop_
_entity.id
_entity.type
_entity.pdbx_description
1 polymer ?
#
loop_
_entity_poly.entity_id
_entity_poly.type
_entity_poly.pdbx_seq_one_letter_code
_entity_poly.pdbx_strand_id
1 'polypeptide(L)'
;MEGFTIIDGVVAIIIVLSALLAYSRGFVREGLAIAGWFAAAILAFMFAPQVEPLVKEIPVIGEFLADSCELAIIAAFAVVFAIALIVTSLFTPLFSSLVQRSALGGLDQGFGFLFGVLRGILLVAVAFFVYETVITQQDITMVDESRSAKVFAQMTGQIEDRNPEQALGWITTQYEQLVGTCGTLTE
;
A
#
# COMPACT_ATOMS: atom_id res chain seq x y z
N MET A 1 -29.03 17.53 17.30
CA MET A 1 -28.10 16.89 16.34
C MET A 1 -26.68 16.97 16.91
N GLU A 2 -26.60 16.61 18.18
CA GLU A 2 -25.34 16.59 18.93
C GLU A 2 -24.51 15.41 18.45
N GLY A 3 -23.31 15.67 17.98
CA GLY A 3 -22.31 14.66 17.64
C GLY A 3 -22.04 14.41 16.15
N PHE A 4 -22.49 15.24 15.24
CA PHE A 4 -22.03 15.18 13.84
C PHE A 4 -21.02 16.30 13.62
N THR A 5 -19.75 15.93 13.48
CA THR A 5 -18.65 16.88 13.29
C THR A 5 -18.30 17.03 11.81
N ILE A 6 -17.54 18.05 11.47
CA ILE A 6 -16.99 18.22 10.11
C ILE A 6 -16.16 16.98 9.71
N ILE A 7 -15.50 16.35 10.67
CA ILE A 7 -14.71 15.14 10.46
C ILE A 7 -15.57 13.98 9.96
N ASP A 8 -16.77 13.78 10.53
CA ASP A 8 -17.71 12.74 10.06
C ASP A 8 -18.12 12.98 8.60
N GLY A 9 -18.30 14.25 8.22
CA GLY A 9 -18.56 14.63 6.83
C GLY A 9 -17.40 14.30 5.89
N VAL A 10 -16.18 14.60 6.29
CA VAL A 10 -14.96 14.28 5.52
C VAL A 10 -14.80 12.78 5.37
N VAL A 11 -15.00 12.01 6.44
CA VAL A 11 -14.97 10.53 6.42
C VAL A 11 -15.98 9.97 5.43
N ALA A 12 -17.23 10.45 5.49
CA ALA A 12 -18.27 10.02 4.57
C ALA A 12 -17.91 10.33 3.10
N ILE A 13 -17.37 11.52 2.84
CA ILE A 13 -16.92 11.93 1.50
C ILE A 13 -15.80 11.00 1.00
N ILE A 14 -14.79 10.69 1.83
CA ILE A 14 -13.69 9.79 1.46
C ILE A 14 -14.22 8.41 1.08
N ILE A 15 -15.12 7.83 1.89
CA ILE A 15 -15.71 6.50 1.64
C ILE A 15 -16.53 6.52 0.35
N VAL A 16 -17.40 7.53 0.16
CA VAL A 16 -18.24 7.65 -1.03
C VAL A 16 -17.39 7.84 -2.28
N LEU A 17 -16.41 8.72 -2.27
CA LEU A 17 -15.50 8.93 -3.41
C LEU A 17 -14.71 7.65 -3.73
N SER A 18 -14.19 6.94 -2.72
CA SER A 18 -13.52 5.66 -2.92
C SER A 18 -14.45 4.63 -3.57
N ALA A 19 -15.70 4.54 -3.11
CA ALA A 19 -16.70 3.62 -3.66
C ALA A 19 -17.06 3.96 -5.12
N LEU A 20 -17.30 5.22 -5.43
CA LEU A 20 -17.63 5.67 -6.79
C LEU A 20 -16.47 5.47 -7.77
N LEU A 21 -15.25 5.75 -7.35
CA LEU A 21 -14.06 5.51 -8.17
C LEU A 21 -13.86 4.03 -8.44
N ALA A 22 -14.04 3.17 -7.44
CA ALA A 22 -13.92 1.72 -7.62
C ALA A 22 -15.08 1.14 -8.44
N TYR A 23 -16.31 1.67 -8.29
CA TYR A 23 -17.44 1.34 -9.16
C TYR A 23 -17.12 1.62 -10.64
N SER A 24 -16.56 2.80 -10.93
CA SER A 24 -16.20 3.16 -12.31
C SER A 24 -15.08 2.33 -12.92
N ARG A 25 -14.18 1.79 -12.08
CA ARG A 25 -13.04 0.97 -12.50
C ARG A 25 -13.36 -0.51 -12.60
N GLY A 26 -14.29 -1.00 -11.79
CA GLY A 26 -14.63 -2.41 -11.61
C GLY A 26 -13.70 -3.15 -10.66
N PHE A 27 -14.23 -4.23 -10.08
CA PHE A 27 -13.54 -5.08 -9.10
C PHE A 27 -12.31 -5.78 -9.68
N VAL A 28 -12.41 -6.31 -10.91
CA VAL A 28 -11.31 -7.01 -11.58
C VAL A 28 -10.11 -6.08 -11.75
N ARG A 29 -10.32 -4.83 -12.10
CA ARG A 29 -9.23 -3.86 -12.25
C ARG A 29 -8.55 -3.55 -10.91
N GLU A 30 -9.31 -3.36 -9.84
CA GLU A 30 -8.77 -3.12 -8.50
C GLU A 30 -8.02 -4.37 -7.98
N GLY A 31 -8.59 -5.56 -8.17
CA GLY A 31 -7.96 -6.82 -7.80
C GLY A 31 -6.65 -7.09 -8.56
N LEU A 32 -6.65 -6.87 -9.88
CA LEU A 32 -5.45 -7.02 -10.70
C LEU A 32 -4.37 -5.99 -10.33
N ALA A 33 -4.75 -4.78 -9.95
CA ALA A 33 -3.79 -3.79 -9.48
C ALA A 33 -3.11 -4.26 -8.19
N ILE A 34 -3.87 -4.78 -7.22
CA ILE A 34 -3.32 -5.32 -5.97
C ILE A 34 -2.43 -6.54 -6.26
N ALA A 35 -2.91 -7.49 -7.08
CA ALA A 35 -2.12 -8.65 -7.48
C ALA A 35 -0.82 -8.23 -8.20
N GLY A 36 -0.87 -7.17 -9.02
CA GLY A 36 0.27 -6.59 -9.69
C GLY A 36 1.32 -6.02 -8.72
N TRP A 37 0.88 -5.38 -7.65
CA TRP A 37 1.77 -4.91 -6.58
C TRP A 37 2.50 -6.06 -5.89
N PHE A 38 1.78 -7.12 -5.52
CA PHE A 38 2.39 -8.31 -4.93
C PHE A 38 3.35 -9.01 -5.90
N ALA A 39 2.96 -9.19 -7.15
CA ALA A 39 3.81 -9.79 -8.17
C ALA A 39 5.07 -8.95 -8.39
N ALA A 40 4.96 -7.62 -8.46
CA ALA A 40 6.09 -6.72 -8.60
C ALA A 40 7.03 -6.80 -7.40
N ALA A 41 6.50 -6.89 -6.17
CA ALA A 41 7.31 -7.05 -4.96
C ALA A 41 8.08 -8.38 -4.96
N ILE A 42 7.43 -9.48 -5.34
CA ILE A 42 8.07 -10.80 -5.42
C ILE A 42 9.19 -10.77 -6.49
N LEU A 43 8.91 -10.24 -7.68
CA LEU A 43 9.91 -10.11 -8.74
C LEU A 43 11.08 -9.22 -8.32
N ALA A 44 10.79 -8.10 -7.68
CA ALA A 44 11.83 -7.20 -7.17
C ALA A 44 12.73 -7.91 -6.15
N PHE A 45 12.13 -8.66 -5.23
CA PHE A 45 12.88 -9.44 -4.24
C PHE A 45 13.78 -10.51 -4.89
N MET A 46 13.27 -11.20 -5.92
CA MET A 46 14.01 -12.25 -6.61
C MET A 46 15.15 -11.71 -7.47
N PHE A 47 14.95 -10.56 -8.12
CA PHE A 47 15.88 -10.03 -9.13
C PHE A 47 16.77 -8.88 -8.63
N ALA A 48 16.49 -8.29 -7.46
CA ALA A 48 17.32 -7.20 -6.93
C ALA A 48 18.82 -7.55 -6.82
N PRO A 49 19.24 -8.74 -6.34
CA PRO A 49 20.66 -9.08 -6.25
C PRO A 49 21.35 -9.15 -7.62
N GLN A 50 20.63 -9.53 -8.67
CA GLN A 50 21.16 -9.63 -10.04
C GLN A 50 21.27 -8.26 -10.72
N VAL A 51 20.41 -7.32 -10.33
CA VAL A 51 20.35 -5.95 -10.89
C VAL A 51 21.25 -4.99 -10.12
N GLU A 52 21.63 -5.30 -8.89
CA GLU A 52 22.49 -4.48 -8.04
C GLU A 52 23.79 -4.02 -8.75
N PRO A 53 24.58 -4.89 -9.41
CA PRO A 53 25.79 -4.45 -10.10
C PRO A 53 25.47 -3.48 -11.25
N LEU A 54 24.35 -3.64 -11.94
CA LEU A 54 23.95 -2.75 -13.03
C LEU A 54 23.59 -1.35 -12.53
N VAL A 55 22.97 -1.26 -11.34
CA VAL A 55 22.63 0.02 -10.75
C VAL A 55 23.87 0.81 -10.34
N LYS A 56 24.93 0.12 -9.92
CA LYS A 56 26.23 0.73 -9.59
C LYS A 56 26.97 1.29 -10.82
N GLU A 57 26.65 0.80 -12.02
CA GLU A 57 27.25 1.31 -13.27
C GLU A 57 26.58 2.60 -13.78
N ILE A 58 25.45 3.02 -13.21
CA ILE A 58 24.75 4.22 -13.64
C ILE A 58 25.56 5.46 -13.22
N PRO A 59 25.96 6.35 -14.18
CA PRO A 59 26.70 7.57 -13.86
C PRO A 59 25.92 8.42 -12.83
N VAL A 60 26.61 9.04 -11.90
CA VAL A 60 26.07 9.89 -10.81
C VAL A 60 25.42 9.11 -9.66
N ILE A 61 24.56 8.14 -9.95
CA ILE A 61 23.92 7.32 -8.93
C ILE A 61 24.88 6.24 -8.41
N GLY A 62 25.65 5.64 -9.31
CA GLY A 62 26.62 4.59 -8.98
C GLY A 62 27.70 5.06 -8.02
N GLU A 63 28.22 6.29 -8.17
CA GLU A 63 29.20 6.86 -7.24
C GLU A 63 28.64 6.97 -5.81
N PHE A 64 27.37 7.37 -5.67
CA PHE A 64 26.69 7.48 -4.37
C PHE A 64 26.39 6.10 -3.76
N LEU A 65 26.15 5.09 -4.59
CA LEU A 65 25.82 3.74 -4.16
C LEU A 65 27.05 2.83 -4.00
N ALA A 66 28.22 3.24 -4.51
CA ALA A 66 29.44 2.43 -4.49
C ALA A 66 29.91 2.13 -3.06
N ASP A 67 29.72 3.08 -2.15
CA ASP A 67 30.19 2.99 -0.76
C ASP A 67 29.24 2.18 0.15
N SER A 68 28.03 1.81 -0.32
CA SER A 68 27.04 1.11 0.49
C SER A 68 26.31 0.04 -0.31
N CYS A 69 26.62 -1.22 -0.01
CA CYS A 69 25.94 -2.37 -0.60
C CYS A 69 24.44 -2.35 -0.31
N GLU A 70 24.05 -1.98 0.91
CA GLU A 70 22.64 -1.91 1.31
C GLU A 70 21.84 -0.91 0.48
N LEU A 71 22.39 0.27 0.24
CA LEU A 71 21.73 1.27 -0.61
C LEU A 71 21.65 0.80 -2.07
N ALA A 72 22.67 0.12 -2.56
CA ALA A 72 22.69 -0.42 -3.92
C ALA A 72 21.62 -1.49 -4.13
N ILE A 73 21.43 -2.41 -3.18
CA ILE A 73 20.41 -3.46 -3.30
C ILE A 73 19.00 -2.91 -3.14
N ILE A 74 18.80 -1.91 -2.27
CA ILE A 74 17.51 -1.20 -2.13
C ILE A 74 17.17 -0.45 -3.44
N ALA A 75 18.16 0.22 -4.04
CA ALA A 75 17.99 0.89 -5.32
C ALA A 75 17.67 -0.12 -6.45
N ALA A 76 18.36 -1.25 -6.48
CA ALA A 76 18.08 -2.33 -7.43
C ALA A 76 16.67 -2.88 -7.26
N PHE A 77 16.24 -3.12 -6.00
CA PHE A 77 14.87 -3.50 -5.69
C PHE A 77 13.87 -2.48 -6.23
N ALA A 78 14.09 -1.19 -5.96
CA ALA A 78 13.20 -0.12 -6.42
C ALA A 78 13.10 -0.06 -7.95
N VAL A 79 14.20 -0.25 -8.66
CA VAL A 79 14.24 -0.28 -10.14
C VAL A 79 13.43 -1.46 -10.67
N VAL A 80 13.68 -2.69 -10.18
CA VAL A 80 12.94 -3.87 -10.63
C VAL A 80 11.47 -3.75 -10.29
N PHE A 81 11.14 -3.27 -9.11
CA PHE A 81 9.77 -3.03 -8.66
C PHE A 81 9.04 -2.05 -9.58
N ALA A 82 9.67 -0.91 -9.89
CA ALA A 82 9.10 0.09 -10.79
C ALA A 82 8.85 -0.47 -12.20
N ILE A 83 9.82 -1.21 -12.76
CA ILE A 83 9.67 -1.84 -14.08
C ILE A 83 8.53 -2.85 -14.06
N ALA A 84 8.47 -3.72 -13.04
CA ALA A 84 7.41 -4.71 -12.90
C ALA A 84 6.02 -4.04 -12.74
N LEU A 85 5.92 -2.95 -11.99
CA LEU A 85 4.68 -2.16 -11.88
C LEU A 85 4.28 -1.54 -13.22
N ILE A 86 5.21 -1.00 -14.00
CA ILE A 86 4.93 -0.46 -15.32
C ILE A 86 4.36 -1.57 -16.21
N VAL A 87 5.02 -2.72 -16.26
CA VAL A 87 4.57 -3.87 -17.05
C VAL A 87 3.17 -4.31 -16.64
N THR A 88 2.94 -4.54 -15.35
CA THR A 88 1.61 -4.95 -14.85
C THR A 88 0.53 -3.90 -15.09
N SER A 89 0.88 -2.61 -15.00
CA SER A 89 -0.06 -1.51 -15.25
C SER A 89 -0.53 -1.44 -16.72
N LEU A 90 0.31 -1.86 -17.66
CA LEU A 90 -0.05 -1.94 -19.08
C LEU A 90 -1.03 -3.10 -19.37
N PHE A 91 -0.87 -4.23 -18.66
CA PHE A 91 -1.74 -5.40 -18.85
C PHE A 91 -3.07 -5.28 -18.11
N THR A 92 -3.12 -4.64 -16.95
CA THR A 92 -4.32 -4.51 -16.11
C THR A 92 -5.54 -3.96 -16.88
N PRO A 93 -5.46 -2.86 -17.67
CA PRO A 93 -6.61 -2.36 -18.41
C PRO A 93 -7.06 -3.28 -19.54
N LEU A 94 -6.15 -4.06 -20.14
CA LEU A 94 -6.50 -5.02 -21.18
C LEU A 94 -7.42 -6.12 -20.62
N PHE A 95 -7.05 -6.73 -19.51
CA PHE A 95 -7.86 -7.78 -18.89
C PHE A 95 -9.17 -7.24 -18.30
N SER A 96 -9.13 -6.10 -17.62
CA SER A 96 -10.35 -5.52 -17.04
C SER A 96 -11.37 -5.11 -18.10
N SER A 97 -10.92 -4.63 -19.27
CA SER A 97 -11.81 -4.25 -20.36
C SER A 97 -12.57 -5.43 -20.96
N LEU A 98 -11.98 -6.62 -20.97
CA LEU A 98 -12.66 -7.84 -21.42
C LEU A 98 -13.84 -8.18 -20.50
N VAL A 99 -13.65 -8.08 -19.17
CA VAL A 99 -14.71 -8.34 -18.20
C VAL A 99 -15.80 -7.28 -18.26
N GLN A 100 -15.42 -6.00 -18.30
CA GLN A 100 -16.39 -4.89 -18.33
C GLN A 100 -17.27 -4.89 -19.58
N ARG A 101 -16.76 -5.37 -20.72
CA ARG A 101 -17.52 -5.49 -21.98
C ARG A 101 -18.35 -6.78 -22.05
N SER A 102 -18.20 -7.69 -21.12
CA SER A 102 -18.97 -8.93 -21.04
C SER A 102 -20.30 -8.73 -20.29
N ALA A 103 -21.15 -9.74 -20.29
CA ALA A 103 -22.38 -9.78 -19.50
C ALA A 103 -22.12 -9.62 -17.97
N LEU A 104 -20.88 -9.84 -17.52
CA LEU A 104 -20.48 -9.73 -16.13
C LEU A 104 -20.08 -8.29 -15.71
N GLY A 105 -20.06 -7.34 -16.64
CA GLY A 105 -19.62 -5.96 -16.37
C GLY A 105 -20.41 -5.27 -15.26
N GLY A 106 -21.72 -5.48 -15.18
CA GLY A 106 -22.56 -4.91 -14.11
C GLY A 106 -22.24 -5.51 -12.73
N LEU A 107 -21.95 -6.82 -12.67
CA LEU A 107 -21.53 -7.47 -11.44
C LEU A 107 -20.13 -7.01 -11.00
N ASP A 108 -19.21 -6.87 -11.95
CA ASP A 108 -17.85 -6.36 -11.72
C ASP A 108 -17.89 -4.95 -11.10
N GLN A 109 -18.75 -4.07 -11.61
CA GLN A 109 -18.94 -2.72 -11.08
C GLN A 109 -19.56 -2.76 -9.66
N GLY A 110 -20.56 -3.63 -9.44
CA GLY A 110 -21.18 -3.79 -8.12
C GLY A 110 -20.18 -4.26 -7.07
N PHE A 111 -19.39 -5.28 -7.38
CA PHE A 111 -18.29 -5.73 -6.50
C PHE A 111 -17.21 -4.67 -6.36
N GLY A 112 -16.91 -3.91 -7.42
CA GLY A 112 -16.02 -2.75 -7.36
C GLY A 112 -16.49 -1.70 -6.36
N PHE A 113 -17.78 -1.39 -6.34
CA PHE A 113 -18.36 -0.47 -5.36
C PHE A 113 -18.16 -0.97 -3.92
N LEU A 114 -18.50 -2.24 -3.63
CA LEU A 114 -18.30 -2.82 -2.30
C LEU A 114 -16.82 -2.80 -1.88
N PHE A 115 -15.95 -3.17 -2.79
CA PHE A 115 -14.50 -3.10 -2.56
C PHE A 115 -14.05 -1.67 -2.27
N GLY A 116 -14.58 -0.69 -3.02
CA GLY A 116 -14.28 0.72 -2.80
C GLY A 116 -14.74 1.25 -1.44
N VAL A 117 -15.90 0.79 -0.94
CA VAL A 117 -16.36 1.08 0.42
C VAL A 117 -15.38 0.52 1.45
N LEU A 118 -15.01 -0.76 1.34
CA LEU A 118 -14.05 -1.39 2.26
C LEU A 118 -12.70 -0.69 2.25
N ARG A 119 -12.20 -0.34 1.06
CA ARG A 119 -10.95 0.44 0.91
C ARG A 119 -11.07 1.82 1.54
N GLY A 120 -12.21 2.49 1.36
CA GLY A 120 -12.45 3.80 1.97
C GLY A 120 -12.45 3.73 3.50
N ILE A 121 -13.09 2.71 4.07
CA ILE A 121 -13.08 2.44 5.51
C ILE A 121 -11.64 2.18 5.99
N LEU A 122 -10.88 1.34 5.27
CA LEU A 122 -9.49 1.04 5.60
C LEU A 122 -8.61 2.29 5.58
N LEU A 123 -8.75 3.14 4.55
CA LEU A 123 -7.99 4.40 4.47
C LEU A 123 -8.28 5.33 5.65
N VAL A 124 -9.55 5.43 6.05
CA VAL A 124 -9.95 6.22 7.21
C VAL A 124 -9.39 5.61 8.50
N ALA A 125 -9.45 4.29 8.65
CA ALA A 125 -8.86 3.59 9.81
C ALA A 125 -7.36 3.85 9.93
N VAL A 126 -6.63 3.76 8.82
CA VAL A 126 -5.19 4.08 8.78
C VAL A 126 -4.94 5.55 9.12
N ALA A 127 -5.77 6.47 8.62
CA ALA A 127 -5.63 7.89 8.92
C ALA A 127 -5.83 8.18 10.40
N PHE A 128 -6.83 7.57 11.06
CA PHE A 128 -7.04 7.69 12.50
C PHE A 128 -5.90 7.03 13.29
N PHE A 129 -5.43 5.86 12.88
CA PHE A 129 -4.30 5.21 13.52
C PHE A 129 -3.02 6.07 13.48
N VAL A 130 -2.73 6.67 12.31
CA VAL A 130 -1.59 7.60 12.18
C VAL A 130 -1.81 8.84 13.05
N TYR A 131 -3.03 9.37 13.08
CA TYR A 131 -3.38 10.48 13.94
C TYR A 131 -3.10 10.17 15.40
N GLU A 132 -3.61 9.05 15.92
CA GLU A 132 -3.39 8.63 17.31
C GLU A 132 -1.90 8.44 17.63
N THR A 133 -1.13 7.85 16.70
CA THR A 133 0.29 7.55 16.91
C THR A 133 1.20 8.79 16.85
N VAL A 134 0.89 9.74 15.96
CA VAL A 134 1.77 10.89 15.68
C VAL A 134 1.37 12.14 16.46
N ILE A 135 0.05 12.34 16.72
CA ILE A 135 -0.48 13.61 17.24
C ILE A 135 -0.92 13.51 18.71
N THR A 136 -0.64 12.41 19.38
CA THR A 136 -1.04 12.12 20.78
C THR A 136 -0.68 13.20 21.82
N GLN A 137 0.03 14.26 21.45
CA GLN A 137 0.37 15.37 22.35
C GLN A 137 -0.52 16.63 22.19
N GLN A 138 -1.47 16.62 21.27
CA GLN A 138 -2.41 17.72 21.08
C GLN A 138 -3.83 17.18 20.90
N ASP A 139 -4.64 17.21 21.96
CA ASP A 139 -6.07 16.89 21.90
C ASP A 139 -6.77 17.85 20.93
N ILE A 140 -7.05 17.39 19.72
CA ILE A 140 -7.88 18.14 18.79
C ILE A 140 -9.33 17.74 19.04
N THR A 141 -10.01 18.49 19.88
CA THR A 141 -11.39 18.26 20.35
C THR A 141 -12.37 17.92 19.21
N MET A 142 -12.17 18.51 18.01
CA MET A 142 -13.01 18.24 16.84
C MET A 142 -12.87 16.82 16.29
N VAL A 143 -11.72 16.17 16.48
CA VAL A 143 -11.46 14.80 16.05
C VAL A 143 -11.98 13.83 17.11
N ASP A 144 -11.65 14.08 18.37
CA ASP A 144 -11.96 13.20 19.50
C ASP A 144 -13.46 13.12 19.80
N GLU A 145 -14.21 14.20 19.53
CA GLU A 145 -15.66 14.22 19.67
C GLU A 145 -16.42 13.62 18.48
N SER A 146 -15.72 13.30 17.35
CA SER A 146 -16.38 12.75 16.17
C SER A 146 -16.86 11.32 16.43
N ARG A 147 -18.02 10.97 15.85
CA ARG A 147 -18.54 9.58 15.91
C ARG A 147 -17.63 8.61 15.16
N SER A 148 -17.07 9.08 14.07
CA SER A 148 -16.12 8.30 13.27
C SER A 148 -14.89 7.92 14.10
N ALA A 149 -14.27 8.86 14.84
CA ALA A 149 -13.14 8.57 15.71
C ALA A 149 -13.49 7.48 16.73
N LYS A 150 -14.64 7.58 17.39
CA LYS A 150 -15.08 6.59 18.39
C LYS A 150 -15.26 5.18 17.82
N VAL A 151 -15.82 5.08 16.61
CA VAL A 151 -16.01 3.79 15.91
C VAL A 151 -14.67 3.21 15.49
N PHE A 152 -13.79 4.05 14.95
CA PHE A 152 -12.48 3.59 14.46
C PHE A 152 -11.51 3.31 15.63
N ALA A 153 -11.53 4.06 16.72
CA ALA A 153 -10.73 3.77 17.92
C ALA A 153 -11.06 2.39 18.52
N GLN A 154 -12.32 1.96 18.47
CA GLN A 154 -12.67 0.59 18.88
C GLN A 154 -12.09 -0.49 17.93
N MET A 155 -11.96 -0.18 16.63
CA MET A 155 -11.37 -1.10 15.65
C MET A 155 -9.85 -1.12 15.75
N THR A 156 -9.20 0.03 15.97
CA THR A 156 -7.73 0.14 16.12
C THR A 156 -7.25 -0.45 17.43
N GLY A 157 -7.96 -0.27 18.54
CA GLY A 157 -7.64 -0.88 19.82
C GLY A 157 -7.60 -2.41 19.79
N GLN A 158 -8.45 -3.06 18.97
CA GLN A 158 -8.39 -4.50 18.75
C GLN A 158 -7.17 -4.96 17.92
N ILE A 159 -6.57 -4.04 17.16
CA ILE A 159 -5.35 -4.31 16.37
C ILE A 159 -4.10 -4.15 17.25
N GLU A 160 -4.12 -3.20 18.17
CA GLU A 160 -3.03 -2.94 19.11
C GLU A 160 -2.80 -4.12 20.07
N ASP A 161 -3.87 -4.82 20.47
CA ASP A 161 -3.79 -6.05 21.24
C ASP A 161 -3.21 -7.26 20.48
N ARG A 162 -3.08 -7.17 19.16
CA ARG A 162 -2.51 -8.22 18.30
C ARG A 162 -1.06 -7.89 17.90
N ASN A 163 -0.14 -8.04 18.87
CA ASN A 163 1.32 -8.13 18.69
C ASN A 163 1.88 -7.43 17.45
N PRO A 164 2.04 -6.09 17.42
CA PRO A 164 2.69 -5.37 16.33
C PRO A 164 4.14 -5.85 16.12
N GLU A 165 4.77 -6.42 17.15
CA GLU A 165 6.12 -7.01 17.08
C GLU A 165 6.24 -8.18 16.08
N GLN A 166 5.18 -8.97 15.88
CA GLN A 166 5.21 -10.06 14.88
C GLN A 166 5.18 -9.55 13.45
N ALA A 167 4.42 -8.48 13.18
CA ALA A 167 4.38 -7.87 11.86
C ALA A 167 5.69 -7.15 11.53
N LEU A 168 6.28 -6.45 12.52
CA LEU A 168 7.59 -5.84 12.40
C LEU A 168 8.68 -6.90 12.24
N GLY A 169 8.64 -8.00 12.99
CA GLY A 169 9.57 -9.11 12.86
C GLY A 169 9.56 -9.75 11.46
N TRP A 170 8.40 -9.86 10.82
CA TRP A 170 8.35 -10.36 9.46
C TRP A 170 9.00 -9.38 8.46
N ILE A 171 8.76 -8.08 8.60
CA ILE A 171 9.38 -7.06 7.74
C ILE A 171 10.90 -7.03 7.92
N THR A 172 11.38 -7.08 9.17
CA THR A 172 12.83 -7.11 9.45
C THR A 172 13.48 -8.36 8.87
N THR A 173 12.84 -9.52 8.98
CA THR A 173 13.35 -10.77 8.39
C THR A 173 13.45 -10.67 6.85
N GLN A 174 12.45 -10.08 6.18
CA GLN A 174 12.52 -9.87 4.72
C GLN A 174 13.62 -8.87 4.34
N TYR A 175 13.79 -7.81 5.13
CA TYR A 175 14.86 -6.85 4.94
C TYR A 175 16.24 -7.50 5.11
N GLU A 176 16.44 -8.26 6.20
CA GLU A 176 17.68 -8.99 6.46
C GLU A 176 18.01 -10.02 5.37
N GLN A 177 17.01 -10.70 4.81
CA GLN A 177 17.20 -11.61 3.67
C GLN A 177 17.64 -10.87 2.41
N LEU A 178 17.08 -9.68 2.15
CA LEU A 178 17.45 -8.87 0.99
C LEU A 178 18.88 -8.33 1.10
N VAL A 179 19.25 -7.86 2.29
CA VAL A 179 20.55 -7.23 2.58
C VAL A 179 21.60 -8.26 2.96
N GLY A 180 21.20 -9.46 3.38
CA GLY A 180 22.11 -10.54 3.80
C GLY A 180 23.13 -10.96 2.75
N THR A 181 22.85 -10.71 1.46
CA THR A 181 23.82 -10.89 0.36
C THR A 181 24.99 -9.92 0.44
N CYS A 182 24.83 -8.78 1.13
CA CYS A 182 25.90 -7.80 1.34
C CYS A 182 26.96 -8.24 2.36
N GLY A 183 26.58 -9.09 3.31
CA GLY A 183 27.50 -9.59 4.35
C GLY A 183 28.46 -10.70 3.88
N THR A 184 28.20 -11.34 2.75
CA THR A 184 28.99 -12.47 2.24
C THR A 184 30.14 -12.09 1.32
N LEU A 185 30.30 -10.80 0.99
CA LEU A 185 31.34 -10.30 0.10
C LEU A 185 32.57 -9.71 0.83
N THR A 186 32.68 -9.86 2.15
CA THR A 186 33.78 -9.34 2.96
C THR A 186 34.73 -10.42 3.49
N GLU A 187 34.78 -11.63 2.88
CA GLU A 187 35.83 -12.61 3.12
C GLU A 187 36.70 -12.84 1.89
#